data_6caddbe8b37eef2694b297abeecc5b8d
#
_entry.id   6caddbe8b37eef2694b297abeecc5b8d
#
_cell.length_a   1.000
_cell.length_b   1.000
_cell.length_c   1.000
_cell.angle_alpha   90.00
_cell.angle_beta   90.00
_cell.angle_gamma   90.00
#
_symmetry.space_group_name_H-M   'P 1'
#
loop_
_entity.id
_entity.type
_entity.pdbx_description
1 polymer ?
#
loop_
_entity_poly.entity_id
_entity_poly.type
_entity_poly.pdbx_seq_one_letter_code
_entity_poly.pdbx_strand_id
1 'polypeptide(L)'
;DNEGKKKLYFQHNGDQFTNKAITGLIWKFSAEKRNEQTTEDGLTRDKQSTGRFGTGFMTTHALSLTVDVSGSLFHDDPEVKRNVSVDFTLHREGPDDEAYKAGVDRTEREIDENMDKRPIPVGEILPTRFTYHLNKDASEKAARMGIENVRANAAQTMLFCPSVRSITVINEENNVTFKITRKNNDESKDIVKETVLVEESSDRNEPITRRFISMEIEEPSKEISSHWKAKDRNLRLHVAVEVDNDNNILPIPSTSPSVYCSLPLIGFESMSLPFYINSNDFEPATERTSLYLKKKRFEIRTNEETDEEEQFYLQSGINWSIFERSLSLYESVVDYLIDNGYNKRYNLINGLGNILNGAWGVETKNCLASRFILPLRNMLVQK
;
A
#
# COMPACT_ATOMS: atom_id res chain seq x y z
N ASP A 1 15.89 -7.43 -27.40
CA ASP A 1 15.46 -6.65 -28.59
C ASP A 1 16.65 -6.25 -29.43
N ASN A 2 16.52 -6.33 -30.79
CA ASN A 2 17.58 -6.07 -31.76
C ASN A 2 18.15 -4.63 -31.78
N GLU A 3 17.75 -3.75 -30.86
CA GLU A 3 18.18 -2.35 -30.82
C GLU A 3 18.85 -1.94 -29.51
N GLY A 4 19.13 -2.86 -28.58
CA GLY A 4 19.80 -2.54 -27.29
C GLY A 4 18.98 -1.69 -26.32
N LYS A 5 17.69 -1.46 -26.56
CA LYS A 5 16.80 -0.70 -25.70
C LYS A 5 16.33 -1.58 -24.56
N LYS A 6 16.56 -1.13 -23.32
CA LYS A 6 16.13 -1.84 -22.13
C LYS A 6 14.65 -1.59 -21.83
N LYS A 7 13.99 -2.62 -21.27
CA LYS A 7 12.59 -2.54 -20.85
C LYS A 7 12.43 -3.07 -19.43
N LEU A 8 11.49 -2.49 -18.69
CA LEU A 8 11.01 -3.02 -17.43
C LEU A 8 9.58 -3.52 -17.61
N TYR A 9 9.31 -4.73 -17.19
CA TYR A 9 7.97 -5.32 -17.17
C TYR A 9 7.45 -5.38 -15.76
N PHE A 10 6.21 -4.92 -15.57
CA PHE A 10 5.43 -5.20 -14.39
C PHE A 10 4.20 -6.01 -14.81
N GLN A 11 4.01 -7.19 -14.21
CA GLN A 11 2.90 -8.07 -14.55
C GLN A 11 2.22 -8.58 -13.28
N HIS A 12 0.90 -8.67 -13.30
CA HIS A 12 0.12 -9.31 -12.25
C HIS A 12 -1.04 -10.13 -12.83
N ASN A 13 -1.53 -11.08 -12.04
CA ASN A 13 -2.68 -11.93 -12.34
C ASN A 13 -3.88 -11.61 -11.43
N GLY A 14 -4.01 -10.36 -11.02
CA GLY A 14 -5.18 -9.86 -10.28
C GLY A 14 -6.39 -9.63 -11.20
N ASP A 15 -7.33 -8.83 -10.71
CA ASP A 15 -8.53 -8.51 -11.46
C ASP A 15 -8.22 -7.86 -12.82
N GLN A 16 -9.10 -8.13 -13.79
CA GLN A 16 -9.08 -7.49 -15.11
C GLN A 16 -9.39 -5.99 -15.01
N PHE A 17 -9.09 -5.27 -16.07
CA PHE A 17 -9.50 -3.88 -16.18
C PHE A 17 -11.03 -3.75 -16.21
N THR A 18 -11.49 -2.62 -15.72
CA THR A 18 -12.82 -2.09 -15.97
C THR A 18 -12.67 -0.83 -16.84
N ASN A 19 -13.75 -0.40 -17.50
CA ASN A 19 -13.76 0.86 -18.26
C ASN A 19 -13.27 2.03 -17.40
N LYS A 20 -13.71 2.09 -16.15
CA LYS A 20 -13.29 3.09 -15.17
C LYS A 20 -11.79 3.03 -14.85
N ALA A 21 -11.22 1.82 -14.75
CA ALA A 21 -9.79 1.65 -14.49
C ALA A 21 -8.96 2.17 -15.66
N ILE A 22 -9.36 1.86 -16.92
CA ILE A 22 -8.69 2.37 -18.12
C ILE A 22 -8.80 3.90 -18.19
N THR A 23 -9.99 4.47 -18.00
CA THR A 23 -10.19 5.92 -17.97
C THR A 23 -9.28 6.56 -16.91
N GLY A 24 -9.17 5.95 -15.72
CA GLY A 24 -8.28 6.42 -14.65
C GLY A 24 -6.79 6.38 -15.01
N LEU A 25 -6.36 5.43 -15.85
CA LEU A 25 -4.99 5.37 -16.37
C LEU A 25 -4.70 6.49 -17.37
N ILE A 26 -5.66 6.78 -18.24
CA ILE A 26 -5.52 7.78 -19.33
C ILE A 26 -5.58 9.20 -18.74
N TRP A 27 -6.65 9.51 -18.02
CA TRP A 27 -6.98 10.87 -17.58
C TRP A 27 -6.39 11.25 -16.22
N LYS A 28 -5.63 10.37 -15.59
CA LYS A 28 -4.98 10.60 -14.26
C LYS A 28 -5.97 10.97 -13.13
N PHE A 29 -7.25 10.69 -13.29
CA PHE A 29 -8.26 10.97 -12.27
C PHE A 29 -8.69 9.70 -11.55
N SER A 30 -8.44 9.67 -10.24
CA SER A 30 -9.05 8.67 -9.35
C SER A 30 -10.26 9.24 -8.60
N ALA A 31 -10.92 10.28 -9.15
CA ALA A 31 -12.07 10.92 -8.53
C ALA A 31 -13.18 9.92 -8.15
N GLU A 32 -13.34 8.87 -8.95
CA GLU A 32 -14.30 7.80 -8.69
C GLU A 32 -13.97 6.96 -7.47
N LYS A 33 -12.69 6.68 -7.19
CA LYS A 33 -12.29 5.93 -5.97
C LYS A 33 -12.60 6.68 -4.68
N ARG A 34 -12.77 8.00 -4.73
CA ARG A 34 -13.25 8.82 -3.61
C ARG A 34 -14.76 8.74 -3.45
N ASN A 35 -15.52 8.71 -4.56
CA ASN A 35 -16.99 8.72 -4.56
C ASN A 35 -17.61 7.33 -4.41
N GLU A 36 -16.94 6.26 -4.81
CA GLU A 36 -17.42 4.87 -4.65
C GLU A 36 -17.48 4.38 -3.20
N GLN A 37 -17.04 5.20 -2.25
CA GLN A 37 -17.16 4.89 -0.83
C GLN A 37 -18.56 5.14 -0.26
N THR A 38 -19.45 5.76 -1.01
CA THR A 38 -20.85 5.97 -0.67
C THR A 38 -21.74 5.53 -1.82
N THR A 39 -22.06 4.24 -1.89
CA THR A 39 -23.25 3.80 -2.63
C THR A 39 -24.46 4.09 -1.78
N GLU A 40 -25.55 4.55 -2.39
CA GLU A 40 -26.84 4.86 -1.74
C GLU A 40 -27.39 3.68 -0.91
N ASP A 41 -26.92 2.45 -1.14
CA ASP A 41 -27.33 1.23 -0.45
C ASP A 41 -26.50 0.89 0.81
N GLY A 42 -25.58 1.75 1.26
CA GLY A 42 -24.79 1.50 2.48
C GLY A 42 -23.81 0.31 2.41
N LEU A 43 -23.71 -0.38 1.28
CA LEU A 43 -22.75 -1.45 1.05
C LEU A 43 -21.35 -0.86 0.82
N THR A 44 -20.53 -0.92 1.86
CA THR A 44 -19.12 -0.58 1.79
C THR A 44 -18.42 -1.48 0.81
N ARG A 45 -18.10 -0.99 -0.38
CA ARG A 45 -17.22 -1.68 -1.31
C ARG A 45 -15.83 -1.84 -0.69
N ASP A 46 -15.22 -2.94 -1.07
CA ASP A 46 -13.99 -3.50 -0.61
C ASP A 46 -12.91 -2.44 -0.37
N LYS A 47 -12.60 -2.18 0.90
CA LYS A 47 -11.64 -1.20 1.40
C LYS A 47 -10.17 -1.55 1.03
N GLN A 48 -9.95 -2.57 0.23
CA GLN A 48 -8.61 -3.09 -0.11
C GLN A 48 -7.93 -2.33 -1.24
N SER A 49 -8.58 -1.34 -1.88
CA SER A 49 -7.95 -0.55 -2.93
C SER A 49 -6.87 0.38 -2.38
N THR A 50 -5.61 0.11 -2.73
CA THR A 50 -4.44 0.93 -2.35
C THR A 50 -4.34 2.25 -3.12
N GLY A 51 -5.07 2.40 -4.22
CA GLY A 51 -4.97 3.52 -5.16
C GLY A 51 -5.80 4.75 -4.79
N ARG A 52 -5.69 5.27 -3.57
CA ARG A 52 -6.53 6.33 -3.01
C ARG A 52 -6.41 7.69 -3.71
N PHE A 53 -5.24 8.05 -4.23
CA PHE A 53 -4.95 9.39 -4.77
C PHE A 53 -4.78 9.43 -6.29
N GLY A 54 -4.76 8.28 -6.97
CA GLY A 54 -4.49 8.22 -8.42
C GLY A 54 -3.08 8.64 -8.84
N THR A 55 -2.26 9.11 -7.90
CA THR A 55 -0.91 9.63 -8.16
C THR A 55 0.16 8.55 -8.24
N GLY A 56 -0.09 7.35 -7.72
CA GLY A 56 0.89 6.25 -7.71
C GLY A 56 1.36 5.88 -9.12
N PHE A 57 0.46 5.82 -10.08
CA PHE A 57 0.80 5.53 -11.46
C PHE A 57 1.59 6.67 -12.14
N MET A 58 1.43 7.91 -11.68
CA MET A 58 2.20 9.06 -12.20
C MET A 58 3.68 8.96 -11.90
N THR A 59 4.07 8.32 -10.80
CA THR A 59 5.49 8.11 -10.47
C THR A 59 6.22 7.27 -11.52
N THR A 60 5.49 6.47 -12.29
CA THR A 60 6.02 5.67 -13.39
C THR A 60 6.51 6.52 -14.58
N HIS A 61 6.23 7.84 -14.61
CA HIS A 61 6.83 8.78 -15.55
C HIS A 61 8.37 8.84 -15.42
N ALA A 62 8.90 8.55 -14.21
CA ALA A 62 10.34 8.41 -14.02
C ALA A 62 10.95 7.24 -14.82
N LEU A 63 10.14 6.23 -15.13
CA LEU A 63 10.54 5.07 -15.92
C LEU A 63 10.35 5.33 -17.42
N SER A 64 9.14 5.76 -17.82
CA SER A 64 8.82 5.99 -19.22
C SER A 64 7.62 6.92 -19.37
N LEU A 65 7.66 7.75 -20.41
CA LEU A 65 6.50 8.54 -20.85
C LEU A 65 5.59 7.74 -21.81
N THR A 66 6.10 6.64 -22.36
CA THR A 66 5.38 5.73 -23.24
C THR A 66 5.33 4.37 -22.57
N VAL A 67 4.12 3.85 -22.30
CA VAL A 67 3.92 2.60 -21.57
C VAL A 67 2.97 1.71 -22.36
N ASP A 68 3.47 0.53 -22.80
CA ASP A 68 2.58 -0.45 -23.42
C ASP A 68 1.81 -1.18 -22.32
N VAL A 69 0.52 -1.31 -22.50
CA VAL A 69 -0.42 -1.96 -21.56
C VAL A 69 -1.12 -3.09 -22.27
N SER A 70 -1.13 -4.27 -21.67
CA SER A 70 -1.89 -5.41 -22.17
C SER A 70 -2.60 -6.15 -21.05
N GLY A 71 -3.73 -6.79 -21.37
CA GLY A 71 -4.49 -7.54 -20.38
C GLY A 71 -5.90 -7.88 -20.85
N SER A 72 -6.78 -8.08 -19.88
CA SER A 72 -8.21 -8.26 -20.08
C SER A 72 -9.00 -7.06 -19.58
N LEU A 73 -10.05 -6.72 -20.31
CA LEU A 73 -11.08 -5.78 -19.91
C LEU A 73 -12.40 -6.53 -19.73
N PHE A 74 -13.10 -6.33 -18.61
CA PHE A 74 -14.47 -6.79 -18.49
C PHE A 74 -15.39 -5.83 -19.24
N HIS A 75 -15.99 -6.35 -20.32
CA HIS A 75 -16.95 -5.60 -21.11
C HIS A 75 -18.34 -5.77 -20.49
N ASP A 76 -18.86 -4.69 -19.94
CA ASP A 76 -20.12 -4.68 -19.17
C ASP A 76 -21.38 -4.44 -20.04
N ASP A 77 -21.22 -4.34 -21.37
CA ASP A 77 -22.34 -4.30 -22.28
C ASP A 77 -23.23 -5.53 -22.09
N PRO A 78 -24.56 -5.35 -21.90
CA PRO A 78 -25.50 -6.44 -21.68
C PRO A 78 -25.46 -7.55 -22.75
N GLU A 79 -25.08 -7.21 -23.98
CA GLU A 79 -24.99 -8.17 -25.08
C GLU A 79 -23.66 -8.95 -25.12
N VAL A 80 -22.59 -8.37 -24.54
CA VAL A 80 -21.24 -8.95 -24.60
C VAL A 80 -20.92 -9.70 -23.29
N LYS A 81 -21.01 -9.07 -22.14
CA LYS A 81 -20.73 -9.59 -20.78
C LYS A 81 -19.60 -10.62 -20.70
N ARG A 82 -18.45 -10.32 -21.24
CA ARG A 82 -17.27 -11.19 -21.26
C ARG A 82 -15.97 -10.43 -21.14
N ASN A 83 -14.92 -11.14 -20.84
CA ASN A 83 -13.57 -10.57 -20.94
C ASN A 83 -13.15 -10.42 -22.40
N VAL A 84 -12.63 -9.25 -22.72
CA VAL A 84 -12.04 -8.95 -24.03
C VAL A 84 -10.57 -8.58 -23.85
N SER A 85 -9.73 -8.90 -24.83
CA SER A 85 -8.32 -8.49 -24.78
C SER A 85 -8.20 -7.00 -25.05
N VAL A 86 -7.27 -6.35 -24.35
CA VAL A 86 -6.87 -4.98 -24.62
C VAL A 86 -5.36 -4.91 -24.75
N ASP A 87 -4.91 -4.20 -25.80
CA ASP A 87 -3.50 -3.89 -26.07
C ASP A 87 -3.43 -2.46 -26.56
N PHE A 88 -2.76 -1.58 -25.82
CA PHE A 88 -2.64 -0.17 -26.19
C PHE A 88 -1.39 0.43 -25.57
N THR A 89 -0.99 1.58 -26.09
CA THR A 89 0.11 2.37 -25.55
C THR A 89 -0.42 3.64 -24.91
N LEU A 90 -0.02 3.87 -23.65
CA LEU A 90 -0.23 5.16 -22.99
C LEU A 90 0.82 6.14 -23.50
N HIS A 91 0.39 7.12 -24.28
CA HIS A 91 1.21 8.21 -24.78
C HIS A 91 1.12 9.39 -23.84
N ARG A 92 2.19 9.65 -23.08
CA ARG A 92 2.25 10.69 -22.05
C ARG A 92 3.39 11.69 -22.30
N GLU A 93 3.91 11.68 -23.49
CA GLU A 93 5.01 12.52 -23.93
C GLU A 93 4.48 13.80 -24.59
N GLY A 94 5.22 14.87 -24.44
CA GLY A 94 4.95 16.15 -25.08
C GLY A 94 5.39 17.33 -24.22
N PRO A 95 5.71 18.47 -24.84
CA PRO A 95 6.19 19.66 -24.13
C PRO A 95 5.07 20.50 -23.49
N ASP A 96 3.83 20.29 -23.88
CA ASP A 96 2.67 21.13 -23.53
C ASP A 96 1.36 20.36 -23.48
N ASP A 97 0.29 21.06 -23.12
CA ASP A 97 -1.05 20.48 -22.97
C ASP A 97 -1.64 19.99 -24.30
N GLU A 98 -1.29 20.61 -25.43
CA GLU A 98 -1.79 20.21 -26.76
C GLU A 98 -1.17 18.85 -27.16
N ALA A 99 0.14 18.72 -26.98
CA ALA A 99 0.84 17.46 -27.22
C ALA A 99 0.35 16.33 -26.29
N TYR A 100 0.09 16.66 -25.01
CA TYR A 100 -0.49 15.71 -24.08
C TYR A 100 -1.88 15.25 -24.53
N LYS A 101 -2.74 16.18 -24.93
CA LYS A 101 -4.08 15.87 -25.44
C LYS A 101 -4.03 14.99 -26.69
N ALA A 102 -3.13 15.31 -27.63
CA ALA A 102 -2.92 14.48 -28.82
C ALA A 102 -2.46 13.04 -28.46
N GLY A 103 -1.66 12.90 -27.40
CA GLY A 103 -1.26 11.60 -26.86
C GLY A 103 -2.45 10.82 -26.28
N VAL A 104 -3.32 11.49 -25.55
CA VAL A 104 -4.57 10.89 -25.02
C VAL A 104 -5.46 10.41 -26.16
N ASP A 105 -5.73 11.29 -27.17
CA ASP A 105 -6.55 10.94 -28.34
C ASP A 105 -5.96 9.76 -29.13
N ARG A 106 -4.64 9.64 -29.17
CA ARG A 106 -3.95 8.50 -29.78
C ARG A 106 -4.14 7.22 -28.98
N THR A 107 -3.99 7.30 -27.65
CA THR A 107 -4.20 6.17 -26.75
C THR A 107 -5.64 5.63 -26.86
N GLU A 108 -6.65 6.51 -26.88
CA GLU A 108 -8.06 6.12 -27.01
C GLU A 108 -8.31 5.40 -28.33
N ARG A 109 -7.77 5.91 -29.43
CA ARG A 109 -7.88 5.25 -30.74
C ARG A 109 -7.23 3.86 -30.76
N GLU A 110 -6.05 3.71 -30.16
CA GLU A 110 -5.37 2.40 -30.05
C GLU A 110 -6.18 1.40 -29.22
N ILE A 111 -6.90 1.84 -28.20
CA ILE A 111 -7.81 0.98 -27.42
C ILE A 111 -8.94 0.48 -28.32
N ASP A 112 -9.62 1.37 -29.02
CA ASP A 112 -10.74 1.00 -29.90
C ASP A 112 -10.29 0.08 -31.05
N GLU A 113 -9.13 0.38 -31.64
CA GLU A 113 -8.58 -0.42 -32.74
C GLU A 113 -8.11 -1.81 -32.32
N ASN A 114 -7.60 -1.96 -31.09
CA ASN A 114 -6.98 -3.20 -30.61
C ASN A 114 -7.84 -3.99 -29.61
N MET A 115 -9.02 -3.49 -29.26
CA MET A 115 -9.93 -4.21 -28.40
C MET A 115 -10.36 -5.52 -29.05
N ASP A 116 -10.36 -6.60 -28.25
CA ASP A 116 -10.81 -7.96 -28.65
C ASP A 116 -10.07 -8.58 -29.85
N LYS A 117 -8.85 -8.13 -30.13
CA LYS A 117 -8.04 -8.70 -31.22
C LYS A 117 -7.50 -10.12 -30.90
N ARG A 118 -7.36 -10.44 -29.62
CA ARG A 118 -6.95 -11.76 -29.15
C ARG A 118 -8.14 -12.45 -28.47
N PRO A 119 -8.58 -13.62 -28.95
CA PRO A 119 -9.67 -14.34 -28.30
C PRO A 119 -9.24 -14.77 -26.89
N ILE A 120 -10.13 -14.54 -25.93
CA ILE A 120 -9.97 -15.02 -24.56
C ILE A 120 -11.01 -16.15 -24.35
N PRO A 121 -10.59 -17.35 -23.93
CA PRO A 121 -11.54 -18.41 -23.58
C PRO A 121 -12.51 -17.96 -22.48
N VAL A 122 -13.72 -18.46 -22.52
CA VAL A 122 -14.76 -18.10 -21.54
C VAL A 122 -14.30 -18.46 -20.13
N GLY A 123 -14.35 -17.49 -19.22
CA GLY A 123 -13.93 -17.66 -17.83
C GLY A 123 -12.42 -17.46 -17.58
N GLU A 124 -11.63 -17.20 -18.58
CA GLU A 124 -10.22 -16.86 -18.44
C GLU A 124 -9.98 -15.34 -18.36
N ILE A 125 -8.87 -14.96 -17.72
CA ILE A 125 -8.38 -13.60 -17.59
C ILE A 125 -6.91 -13.60 -18.03
N LEU A 126 -6.55 -12.70 -18.96
CA LEU A 126 -5.16 -12.49 -19.32
C LEU A 126 -4.45 -11.70 -18.21
N PRO A 127 -3.20 -12.06 -17.87
CA PRO A 127 -2.42 -11.25 -16.92
C PRO A 127 -2.29 -9.80 -17.42
N THR A 128 -2.45 -8.85 -16.53
CA THR A 128 -2.20 -7.44 -16.82
C THR A 128 -0.70 -7.19 -16.83
N ARG A 129 -0.20 -6.58 -17.90
CA ARG A 129 1.22 -6.24 -18.08
C ARG A 129 1.38 -4.78 -18.46
N PHE A 130 2.33 -4.13 -17.81
CA PHE A 130 2.84 -2.81 -18.15
C PHE A 130 4.29 -2.95 -18.60
N THR A 131 4.62 -2.40 -19.78
CA THR A 131 5.97 -2.40 -20.34
C THR A 131 6.49 -0.97 -20.40
N TYR A 132 7.55 -0.69 -19.66
CA TYR A 132 8.21 0.60 -19.61
C TYR A 132 9.47 0.59 -20.46
N HIS A 133 9.58 1.52 -21.40
CA HIS A 133 10.74 1.68 -22.28
C HIS A 133 11.79 2.56 -21.60
N LEU A 134 12.91 1.97 -21.16
CA LEU A 134 13.97 2.65 -20.43
C LEU A 134 14.93 3.33 -21.41
N ASN A 135 14.51 4.45 -21.97
CA ASN A 135 15.24 5.13 -23.06
C ASN A 135 16.31 6.12 -22.56
N LYS A 136 16.51 6.25 -21.24
CA LYS A 136 17.44 7.20 -20.61
C LYS A 136 18.14 6.53 -19.44
N ASP A 137 19.40 6.91 -19.15
CA ASP A 137 20.14 6.44 -17.98
C ASP A 137 19.39 6.67 -16.67
N ALA A 138 18.70 7.82 -16.56
CA ALA A 138 17.87 8.13 -15.40
C ALA A 138 16.73 7.13 -15.21
N SER A 139 16.09 6.68 -16.31
CA SER A 139 15.02 5.67 -16.28
C SER A 139 15.55 4.31 -15.83
N GLU A 140 16.72 3.91 -16.32
CA GLU A 140 17.36 2.66 -15.89
C GLU A 140 17.75 2.70 -14.41
N LYS A 141 18.29 3.85 -13.96
CA LYS A 141 18.59 4.03 -12.54
C LYS A 141 17.34 3.95 -11.69
N ALA A 142 16.27 4.62 -12.09
CA ALA A 142 14.97 4.57 -11.39
C ALA A 142 14.41 3.13 -11.35
N ALA A 143 14.50 2.38 -12.45
CA ALA A 143 14.06 0.99 -12.50
C ALA A 143 14.85 0.10 -11.54
N ARG A 144 16.19 0.22 -11.50
CA ARG A 144 17.04 -0.53 -10.55
C ARG A 144 16.69 -0.22 -9.11
N MET A 145 16.60 1.07 -8.76
CA MET A 145 16.20 1.49 -7.42
C MET A 145 14.80 0.96 -7.04
N GLY A 146 13.85 0.98 -7.99
CA GLY A 146 12.52 0.42 -7.78
C GLY A 146 12.55 -1.07 -7.48
N ILE A 147 13.34 -1.85 -8.22
CA ILE A 147 13.50 -3.30 -7.98
C ILE A 147 14.14 -3.55 -6.61
N GLU A 148 15.18 -2.82 -6.24
CA GLU A 148 15.83 -2.93 -4.93
C GLU A 148 14.84 -2.62 -3.80
N ASN A 149 14.04 -1.57 -3.93
CA ASN A 149 13.00 -1.22 -2.97
C ASN A 149 11.90 -2.27 -2.87
N VAL A 150 11.49 -2.87 -3.99
CA VAL A 150 10.53 -4.00 -3.99
C VAL A 150 11.12 -5.16 -3.21
N ARG A 151 12.36 -5.56 -3.48
CA ARG A 151 13.04 -6.66 -2.76
C ARG A 151 13.14 -6.38 -1.25
N ALA A 152 13.52 -5.16 -0.88
CA ALA A 152 13.69 -4.77 0.52
C ALA A 152 12.38 -4.76 1.33
N ASN A 153 11.25 -4.45 0.69
CA ASN A 153 9.96 -4.26 1.37
C ASN A 153 8.88 -5.30 0.99
N ALA A 154 9.26 -6.32 0.21
CA ALA A 154 8.30 -7.33 -0.29
C ALA A 154 7.58 -8.07 0.83
N ALA A 155 8.29 -8.48 1.87
CA ALA A 155 7.74 -9.24 2.97
C ALA A 155 6.69 -8.46 3.75
N GLN A 156 7.00 -7.20 4.12
CA GLN A 156 6.08 -6.33 4.83
C GLN A 156 4.89 -5.93 3.94
N THR A 157 5.13 -5.68 2.65
CA THR A 157 4.06 -5.42 1.69
C THR A 157 3.11 -6.61 1.60
N MET A 158 3.63 -7.82 1.49
CA MET A 158 2.81 -9.04 1.47
C MET A 158 2.09 -9.28 2.80
N LEU A 159 2.71 -8.96 3.94
CA LEU A 159 2.06 -9.03 5.25
C LEU A 159 0.76 -8.23 5.25
N PHE A 160 0.80 -6.98 4.78
CA PHE A 160 -0.33 -6.05 4.80
C PHE A 160 -1.25 -6.11 3.56
N CYS A 161 -0.84 -6.85 2.53
CA CYS A 161 -1.63 -7.11 1.33
C CYS A 161 -1.83 -8.64 1.16
N PRO A 162 -2.75 -9.26 1.93
CA PRO A 162 -2.91 -10.72 1.93
C PRO A 162 -3.35 -11.30 0.59
N SER A 163 -3.94 -10.50 -0.30
CA SER A 163 -4.26 -10.90 -1.68
C SER A 163 -3.00 -11.17 -2.53
N VAL A 164 -1.85 -10.58 -2.18
CA VAL A 164 -0.57 -10.83 -2.86
C VAL A 164 0.04 -12.11 -2.30
N ARG A 165 0.02 -13.18 -3.09
CA ARG A 165 0.51 -14.52 -2.69
C ARG A 165 1.99 -14.75 -3.03
N SER A 166 2.49 -14.08 -4.04
CA SER A 166 3.90 -14.17 -4.45
C SER A 166 4.35 -12.93 -5.19
N ILE A 167 5.61 -12.56 -4.99
CA ILE A 167 6.30 -11.54 -5.78
C ILE A 167 7.55 -12.20 -6.36
N THR A 168 7.76 -12.05 -7.67
CA THR A 168 8.92 -12.62 -8.37
C THR A 168 9.61 -11.55 -9.19
N VAL A 169 10.92 -11.45 -9.06
CA VAL A 169 11.80 -10.61 -9.91
C VAL A 169 12.58 -11.50 -10.83
N ILE A 170 12.51 -11.20 -12.13
CA ILE A 170 13.14 -11.98 -13.21
C ILE A 170 14.10 -11.03 -13.94
N ASN A 171 15.30 -11.50 -14.26
CA ASN A 171 16.28 -10.75 -15.04
C ASN A 171 16.05 -10.86 -16.56
N GLU A 172 16.90 -10.21 -17.34
CA GLU A 172 16.84 -10.19 -18.83
C GLU A 172 16.97 -11.59 -19.46
N GLU A 173 17.65 -12.53 -18.79
CA GLU A 173 17.82 -13.91 -19.23
C GLU A 173 16.67 -14.83 -18.79
N ASN A 174 15.56 -14.26 -18.28
CA ASN A 174 14.42 -14.95 -17.70
C ASN A 174 14.76 -15.82 -16.46
N ASN A 175 15.88 -15.55 -15.80
CA ASN A 175 16.21 -16.23 -14.54
C ASN A 175 15.54 -15.51 -13.38
N VAL A 176 14.96 -16.29 -12.44
CA VAL A 176 14.42 -15.75 -11.20
C VAL A 176 15.58 -15.30 -10.31
N THR A 177 15.66 -14.01 -10.03
CA THR A 177 16.68 -13.42 -9.17
C THR A 177 16.22 -13.21 -7.75
N PHE A 178 14.90 -13.10 -7.55
CA PHE A 178 14.28 -12.98 -6.24
C PHE A 178 12.84 -13.50 -6.31
N LYS A 179 12.42 -14.22 -5.30
CA LYS A 179 11.05 -14.68 -5.14
C LYS A 179 10.67 -14.72 -3.68
N ILE A 180 9.49 -14.20 -3.34
CA ILE A 180 8.91 -14.36 -2.03
C ILE A 180 7.50 -14.93 -2.16
N THR A 181 7.16 -15.89 -1.31
CA THR A 181 5.88 -16.62 -1.39
C THR A 181 5.29 -16.78 -0.01
N ARG A 182 3.99 -16.55 0.12
CA ARG A 182 3.21 -16.84 1.34
C ARG A 182 2.98 -18.34 1.46
N LYS A 183 3.32 -18.91 2.63
CA LYS A 183 3.23 -20.37 2.90
C LYS A 183 1.95 -20.78 3.61
N ASN A 184 1.39 -19.92 4.44
CA ASN A 184 0.17 -20.22 5.17
C ASN A 184 -1.04 -19.49 4.55
N ASN A 185 -2.20 -20.09 4.70
CA ASN A 185 -3.46 -19.43 4.41
C ASN A 185 -3.94 -18.73 5.69
N ASP A 186 -4.35 -17.46 5.57
CA ASP A 186 -4.84 -16.64 6.69
C ASP A 186 -6.26 -17.04 7.15
N GLU A 187 -6.58 -18.33 7.13
CA GLU A 187 -7.90 -18.85 7.52
C GLU A 187 -8.08 -19.03 9.04
N SER A 188 -7.00 -18.78 9.82
CA SER A 188 -7.10 -18.81 11.27
C SER A 188 -8.06 -17.73 11.76
N LYS A 189 -9.02 -18.15 12.61
CA LYS A 189 -9.93 -17.23 13.34
C LYS A 189 -9.30 -16.70 14.62
N ASP A 190 -8.03 -16.99 14.85
CA ASP A 190 -7.32 -16.53 16.04
C ASP A 190 -7.13 -15.01 16.01
N ILE A 191 -7.21 -14.42 17.19
CA ILE A 191 -7.02 -12.97 17.37
C ILE A 191 -5.59 -12.58 16.99
N VAL A 192 -4.60 -13.42 17.37
CA VAL A 192 -3.20 -13.27 16.96
C VAL A 192 -2.91 -14.25 15.84
N LYS A 193 -2.37 -13.74 14.73
CA LYS A 193 -2.06 -14.50 13.53
C LYS A 193 -0.56 -14.59 13.30
N GLU A 194 -0.11 -15.71 12.77
CA GLU A 194 1.24 -15.86 12.27
C GLU A 194 1.22 -15.87 10.74
N THR A 195 1.96 -14.95 10.12
CA THR A 195 2.20 -14.94 8.67
C THR A 195 3.60 -15.48 8.39
N VAL A 196 3.67 -16.52 7.55
CA VAL A 196 4.94 -17.16 7.14
C VAL A 196 5.19 -16.91 5.66
N LEU A 197 6.33 -16.29 5.35
CA LEU A 197 6.78 -16.02 4.00
C LEU A 197 8.13 -16.74 3.78
N VAL A 198 8.34 -17.26 2.56
CA VAL A 198 9.63 -17.83 2.15
C VAL A 198 10.22 -17.00 1.04
N GLU A 199 11.42 -16.48 1.30
CA GLU A 199 12.20 -15.63 0.40
C GLU A 199 13.35 -16.45 -0.18
N GLU A 200 13.41 -16.52 -1.50
CA GLU A 200 14.47 -17.14 -2.31
C GLU A 200 15.18 -16.04 -3.10
N SER A 201 16.49 -16.07 -3.16
CA SER A 201 17.29 -15.10 -3.90
C SER A 201 18.46 -15.75 -4.58
N SER A 202 18.80 -15.35 -5.81
CA SER A 202 19.92 -15.93 -6.58
C SER A 202 21.29 -15.65 -5.98
N ASP A 203 21.41 -14.68 -5.08
CA ASP A 203 22.62 -14.34 -4.34
C ASP A 203 22.79 -15.16 -3.04
N ARG A 204 21.87 -16.09 -2.76
CA ARG A 204 21.87 -16.97 -1.56
C ARG A 204 21.64 -18.42 -1.95
N ASN A 205 22.29 -19.30 -1.22
CA ASN A 205 22.16 -20.75 -1.44
C ASN A 205 20.90 -21.33 -0.77
N GLU A 206 20.39 -20.67 0.29
CA GLU A 206 19.27 -21.17 1.07
C GLU A 206 18.15 -20.12 1.16
N PRO A 207 16.89 -20.56 1.14
CA PRO A 207 15.75 -19.69 1.38
C PRO A 207 15.75 -19.15 2.81
N ILE A 208 15.25 -17.92 2.97
CA ILE A 208 14.98 -17.31 4.28
C ILE A 208 13.50 -17.43 4.58
N THR A 209 13.19 -17.94 5.78
CA THR A 209 11.81 -17.88 6.30
C THR A 209 11.64 -16.60 7.10
N ARG A 210 10.65 -15.79 6.73
CA ARG A 210 10.22 -14.58 7.42
C ARG A 210 8.90 -14.88 8.13
N ARG A 211 8.84 -14.64 9.42
CA ARG A 211 7.67 -14.92 10.26
C ARG A 211 7.23 -13.63 10.94
N PHE A 212 5.94 -13.35 10.89
CA PHE A 212 5.36 -12.17 11.51
C PHE A 212 4.24 -12.61 12.46
N ILE A 213 4.33 -12.20 13.71
CA ILE A 213 3.25 -12.32 14.69
C ILE A 213 2.47 -11.02 14.65
N SER A 214 1.19 -11.10 14.38
CA SER A 214 0.37 -9.93 14.08
C SER A 214 -1.02 -9.99 14.69
N MET A 215 -1.62 -8.83 14.88
CA MET A 215 -3.00 -8.66 15.31
C MET A 215 -3.68 -7.59 14.47
N GLU A 216 -4.92 -7.85 14.08
CA GLU A 216 -5.76 -6.94 13.31
C GLU A 216 -7.07 -6.70 14.04
N ILE A 217 -7.53 -5.45 14.03
CA ILE A 217 -8.87 -5.08 14.49
C ILE A 217 -9.61 -4.32 13.39
N GLU A 218 -10.93 -4.50 13.39
CA GLU A 218 -11.86 -3.69 12.63
C GLU A 218 -12.98 -3.26 13.56
N GLU A 219 -13.06 -1.97 13.88
CA GLU A 219 -14.03 -1.45 14.86
C GLU A 219 -14.61 -0.11 14.43
N PRO A 220 -15.84 0.25 14.86
CA PRO A 220 -16.43 1.55 14.56
C PRO A 220 -15.55 2.70 15.02
N SER A 221 -15.39 3.73 14.18
CA SER A 221 -14.61 4.93 14.48
C SER A 221 -15.38 6.19 14.18
N LYS A 222 -15.71 6.93 15.23
CA LYS A 222 -16.35 8.24 15.10
C LYS A 222 -15.47 9.27 14.40
N GLU A 223 -14.14 9.18 14.56
CA GLU A 223 -13.18 10.06 13.93
C GLU A 223 -13.25 9.92 12.41
N ILE A 224 -13.28 8.68 11.93
CA ILE A 224 -13.35 8.37 10.49
C ILE A 224 -14.74 8.69 9.96
N SER A 225 -15.79 8.30 10.67
CA SER A 225 -17.18 8.56 10.28
C SER A 225 -17.45 10.06 10.14
N SER A 226 -17.01 10.86 11.10
CA SER A 226 -17.15 12.32 11.07
C SER A 226 -16.38 12.95 9.91
N HIS A 227 -15.11 12.57 9.71
CA HIS A 227 -14.26 13.13 8.66
C HIS A 227 -14.82 12.87 7.25
N TRP A 228 -15.30 11.65 7.01
CA TRP A 228 -15.82 11.26 5.71
C TRP A 228 -17.32 11.50 5.54
N LYS A 229 -17.97 12.08 6.54
CA LYS A 229 -19.43 12.27 6.57
C LYS A 229 -20.18 10.95 6.24
N ALA A 230 -19.65 9.84 6.71
CA ALA A 230 -20.15 8.50 6.47
C ALA A 230 -20.64 7.89 7.77
N LYS A 231 -21.86 7.32 7.77
CA LYS A 231 -22.45 6.67 8.94
C LYS A 231 -21.75 5.36 9.21
N ASP A 232 -21.39 5.12 10.47
CA ASP A 232 -20.87 3.84 10.99
C ASP A 232 -19.64 3.26 10.26
N ARG A 233 -18.67 4.13 9.94
CA ARG A 233 -17.44 3.67 9.29
C ARG A 233 -16.46 3.06 10.29
N ASN A 234 -15.94 1.89 9.95
CA ASN A 234 -14.96 1.19 10.75
C ASN A 234 -13.53 1.67 10.48
N LEU A 235 -12.71 1.68 11.53
CA LEU A 235 -11.25 1.72 11.45
C LEU A 235 -10.75 0.29 11.31
N ARG A 236 -9.86 0.05 10.34
CA ARG A 236 -9.07 -1.17 10.25
C ARG A 236 -7.62 -0.88 10.60
N LEU A 237 -7.09 -1.59 11.57
CA LEU A 237 -5.76 -1.40 12.09
C LEU A 237 -5.06 -2.74 12.27
N HIS A 238 -3.82 -2.84 11.78
CA HIS A 238 -2.99 -4.03 11.84
C HIS A 238 -1.63 -3.69 12.43
N VAL A 239 -1.19 -4.45 13.43
CA VAL A 239 0.12 -4.34 14.08
C VAL A 239 0.85 -5.67 13.96
N ALA A 240 2.16 -5.64 13.69
CA ALA A 240 2.96 -6.84 13.54
C ALA A 240 4.38 -6.70 14.08
N VAL A 241 4.95 -7.83 14.52
CA VAL A 241 6.34 -7.98 14.96
C VAL A 241 6.96 -9.12 14.17
N GLU A 242 8.17 -8.94 13.67
CA GLU A 242 8.92 -9.99 12.97
C GLU A 242 9.70 -10.85 13.95
N VAL A 243 9.71 -12.16 13.70
CA VAL A 243 10.43 -13.15 14.52
C VAL A 243 11.20 -14.11 13.62
N ASP A 244 12.30 -14.68 14.13
CA ASP A 244 13.03 -15.72 13.41
C ASP A 244 12.52 -17.15 13.75
N ASN A 245 13.16 -18.16 13.14
CA ASN A 245 12.80 -19.57 13.35
C ASN A 245 13.08 -20.08 14.76
N ASP A 246 13.94 -19.40 15.51
CA ASP A 246 14.28 -19.71 16.90
C ASP A 246 13.40 -18.97 17.90
N ASN A 247 12.31 -18.34 17.41
CA ASN A 247 11.41 -17.48 18.18
C ASN A 247 12.12 -16.27 18.81
N ASN A 248 13.18 -15.76 18.19
CA ASN A 248 13.74 -14.47 18.59
C ASN A 248 12.98 -13.33 17.92
N ILE A 249 12.59 -12.35 18.70
CA ILE A 249 12.01 -11.10 18.19
C ILE A 249 13.11 -10.34 17.45
N LEU A 250 12.81 -9.90 16.22
CA LEU A 250 13.74 -9.17 15.36
C LEU A 250 13.48 -7.65 15.43
N PRO A 251 14.53 -6.83 15.42
CA PRO A 251 14.37 -5.39 15.31
C PRO A 251 13.98 -5.01 13.87
N ILE A 252 13.19 -3.98 13.71
CA ILE A 252 12.92 -3.40 12.38
C ILE A 252 14.22 -2.77 11.86
N PRO A 253 14.67 -3.12 10.64
CA PRO A 253 15.83 -2.48 10.03
C PRO A 253 15.65 -0.97 9.92
N SER A 254 16.71 -0.19 10.21
CA SER A 254 16.65 1.28 10.15
C SER A 254 16.36 1.86 8.76
N THR A 255 16.49 1.04 7.72
CA THR A 255 16.19 1.38 6.32
C THR A 255 14.77 1.00 5.90
N SER A 256 14.01 0.32 6.77
CA SER A 256 12.66 -0.12 6.47
C SER A 256 11.63 0.79 7.13
N PRO A 257 10.61 1.24 6.41
CA PRO A 257 9.47 1.94 7.03
C PRO A 257 8.79 1.05 8.06
N SER A 258 8.35 1.65 9.15
CA SER A 258 7.54 0.97 10.18
C SER A 258 6.05 1.28 10.05
N VAL A 259 5.68 2.28 9.25
CA VAL A 259 4.31 2.75 9.05
C VAL A 259 3.86 2.50 7.61
N TYR A 260 2.69 1.89 7.47
CA TYR A 260 2.09 1.48 6.20
C TYR A 260 0.67 2.03 6.06
N CYS A 261 0.30 2.36 4.83
CA CYS A 261 -1.06 2.58 4.40
C CYS A 261 -1.29 1.64 3.21
N SER A 262 -1.41 0.33 3.45
CA SER A 262 -1.22 -0.84 2.59
C SER A 262 0.19 -0.96 2.01
N LEU A 263 0.74 0.14 1.52
CA LEU A 263 2.12 0.25 1.02
C LEU A 263 2.95 1.09 2.00
N PRO A 264 4.28 0.93 2.01
CA PRO A 264 5.15 1.68 2.91
C PRO A 264 4.99 3.18 2.73
N LEU A 265 4.97 3.91 3.85
CA LEU A 265 5.05 5.36 3.83
C LEU A 265 6.53 5.77 3.83
N ILE A 266 7.01 6.13 2.65
CA ILE A 266 8.41 6.57 2.44
C ILE A 266 8.67 7.82 3.25
N GLY A 267 9.82 7.87 3.98
CA GLY A 267 10.14 8.96 4.91
C GLY A 267 9.84 8.63 6.37
N PHE A 268 9.18 7.49 6.65
CA PHE A 268 8.94 7.00 8.00
C PHE A 268 10.01 6.01 8.51
N GLU A 269 11.08 5.77 7.76
CA GLU A 269 12.22 4.95 8.17
C GLU A 269 12.87 5.52 9.44
N SER A 270 12.90 6.84 9.56
CA SER A 270 13.45 7.54 10.73
C SER A 270 12.57 7.43 11.99
N MET A 271 11.33 6.96 11.86
CA MET A 271 10.43 6.84 13.01
C MET A 271 10.79 5.67 13.94
N SER A 272 11.53 4.69 13.47
CA SER A 272 12.13 3.60 14.26
C SER A 272 11.18 2.99 15.32
N LEU A 273 9.94 2.64 14.93
CA LEU A 273 9.02 1.94 15.84
C LEU A 273 9.53 0.51 16.11
N PRO A 274 9.24 -0.09 17.26
CA PRO A 274 9.57 -1.49 17.53
C PRO A 274 8.60 -2.48 16.86
N PHE A 275 7.59 -2.01 16.16
CA PHE A 275 6.59 -2.81 15.45
C PHE A 275 6.17 -2.15 14.14
N TYR A 276 5.66 -2.96 13.22
CA TYR A 276 5.01 -2.48 12.01
C TYR A 276 3.57 -2.11 12.29
N ILE A 277 3.12 -0.98 11.74
CA ILE A 277 1.72 -0.54 11.83
C ILE A 277 1.17 -0.32 10.42
N ASN A 278 -0.02 -0.83 10.15
CA ASN A 278 -0.74 -0.58 8.90
C ASN A 278 -2.18 -0.19 9.17
N SER A 279 -2.63 0.86 8.51
CA SER A 279 -4.03 1.21 8.38
C SER A 279 -4.29 1.88 7.05
N ASN A 280 -5.30 1.40 6.32
CA ASN A 280 -5.76 2.04 5.09
C ASN A 280 -6.49 3.37 5.37
N ASP A 281 -6.82 3.62 6.63
CA ASP A 281 -7.49 4.83 7.08
C ASP A 281 -6.51 5.95 7.48
N PHE A 282 -5.20 5.71 7.44
CA PHE A 282 -4.23 6.80 7.55
C PHE A 282 -4.47 7.87 6.50
N GLU A 283 -4.33 9.13 6.91
CA GLU A 283 -4.41 10.31 6.05
C GLU A 283 -2.99 10.85 5.78
N PRO A 284 -2.28 10.32 4.77
CA PRO A 284 -0.97 10.81 4.40
C PRO A 284 -1.07 12.12 3.61
N ALA A 285 0.05 12.86 3.55
CA ALA A 285 0.21 13.94 2.60
C ALA A 285 0.12 13.41 1.15
N THR A 286 -0.10 14.32 0.21
CA THR A 286 -0.31 13.98 -1.20
C THR A 286 0.81 13.12 -1.79
N GLU A 287 2.05 13.40 -1.40
CA GLU A 287 3.24 12.67 -1.83
C GLU A 287 3.47 11.36 -1.06
N ARG A 288 2.63 11.04 -0.06
CA ARG A 288 2.76 9.89 0.83
C ARG A 288 4.10 9.82 1.59
N THR A 289 4.77 10.95 1.76
CA THR A 289 6.06 11.06 2.47
C THR A 289 5.91 11.49 3.92
N SER A 290 4.69 11.83 4.34
CA SER A 290 4.39 12.27 5.71
C SER A 290 2.94 11.99 6.08
N LEU A 291 2.65 12.07 7.39
CA LEU A 291 1.29 12.07 7.95
C LEU A 291 1.00 13.43 8.58
N TYR A 292 -0.26 13.83 8.54
CA TYR A 292 -0.71 14.99 9.28
C TYR A 292 -0.76 14.65 10.79
N LEU A 293 0.23 15.13 11.55
CA LEU A 293 0.37 14.87 13.00
C LEU A 293 0.38 16.20 13.78
N LYS A 294 -0.55 17.11 13.46
CA LYS A 294 -0.71 18.39 14.16
C LYS A 294 -1.39 18.20 15.51
N LYS A 295 -1.21 19.17 16.42
CA LYS A 295 -1.86 19.19 17.72
C LYS A 295 -3.38 19.26 17.62
N LYS A 296 -3.89 20.08 16.68
CA LYS A 296 -5.33 20.24 16.44
C LYS A 296 -5.88 18.98 15.80
N ARG A 297 -6.85 18.33 16.43
CA ARG A 297 -7.43 17.05 16.00
C ARG A 297 -8.79 17.19 15.35
N PHE A 298 -9.57 18.19 15.75
CA PHE A 298 -10.92 18.45 15.27
C PHE A 298 -11.23 19.93 15.26
N GLU A 299 -12.31 20.28 14.58
CA GLU A 299 -12.97 21.59 14.59
C GLU A 299 -14.41 21.41 15.07
N ILE A 300 -14.97 22.45 15.66
CA ILE A 300 -16.41 22.52 15.90
C ILE A 300 -17.03 23.11 14.65
N ARG A 301 -18.05 22.46 14.11
CA ARG A 301 -18.84 22.91 12.96
C ARG A 301 -20.31 22.81 13.30
N THR A 302 -21.11 23.74 12.81
CA THR A 302 -22.56 23.66 12.91
C THR A 302 -23.06 22.72 11.83
N ASN A 303 -23.90 21.76 12.21
CA ASN A 303 -24.58 20.89 11.27
C ASN A 303 -25.69 21.71 10.59
N GLU A 304 -25.64 21.80 9.25
CA GLU A 304 -26.58 22.63 8.46
C GLU A 304 -28.03 22.13 8.52
N GLU A 305 -28.24 20.85 8.89
CA GLU A 305 -29.59 20.26 8.96
C GLU A 305 -30.22 20.36 10.36
N THR A 306 -29.40 20.25 11.42
CA THR A 306 -29.89 20.20 12.81
C THR A 306 -29.62 21.48 13.60
N ASP A 307 -28.80 22.39 13.08
CA ASP A 307 -28.29 23.61 13.74
C ASP A 307 -27.53 23.32 15.04
N GLU A 308 -27.05 22.07 15.22
CA GLU A 308 -26.28 21.64 16.37
C GLU A 308 -24.77 21.71 16.09
N GLU A 309 -23.99 21.99 17.14
CA GLU A 309 -22.53 21.97 17.07
C GLU A 309 -22.00 20.51 17.11
N GLU A 310 -21.22 20.15 16.11
CA GLU A 310 -20.60 18.83 15.99
C GLU A 310 -19.07 18.91 15.91
N GLN A 311 -18.39 17.87 16.42
CA GLN A 311 -16.95 17.71 16.25
C GLN A 311 -16.65 17.13 14.85
N PHE A 312 -16.04 17.94 13.99
CA PHE A 312 -15.50 17.50 12.72
C PHE A 312 -14.02 17.15 12.85
N TYR A 313 -13.69 15.86 12.72
CA TYR A 313 -12.31 15.40 12.85
C TYR A 313 -11.47 15.72 11.61
N LEU A 314 -10.29 16.30 11.86
CA LEU A 314 -9.28 16.59 10.84
C LEU A 314 -8.45 15.34 10.54
N GLN A 315 -7.70 15.36 9.44
CA GLN A 315 -6.73 14.30 9.08
C GLN A 315 -5.78 13.96 10.24
N SER A 316 -5.30 14.99 10.97
CA SER A 316 -4.48 14.79 12.16
C SER A 316 -5.22 14.05 13.28
N GLY A 317 -6.52 14.27 13.43
CA GLY A 317 -7.34 13.56 14.41
C GLY A 317 -7.45 12.07 14.12
N ILE A 318 -7.64 11.71 12.85
CA ILE A 318 -7.66 10.32 12.39
C ILE A 318 -6.30 9.67 12.64
N ASN A 319 -5.21 10.28 12.16
CA ASN A 319 -3.87 9.73 12.31
C ASN A 319 -3.49 9.51 13.78
N TRP A 320 -3.81 10.46 14.66
CA TRP A 320 -3.58 10.29 16.10
C TRP A 320 -4.43 9.18 16.70
N SER A 321 -5.70 9.03 16.31
CA SER A 321 -6.55 7.94 16.76
C SER A 321 -5.96 6.57 16.39
N ILE A 322 -5.43 6.43 15.16
CA ILE A 322 -4.77 5.21 14.71
C ILE A 322 -3.53 4.91 15.54
N PHE A 323 -2.64 5.89 15.76
CA PHE A 323 -1.45 5.71 16.59
C PHE A 323 -1.79 5.35 18.03
N GLU A 324 -2.75 6.02 18.65
CA GLU A 324 -3.16 5.76 20.04
C GLU A 324 -3.75 4.35 20.19
N ARG A 325 -4.59 3.91 19.25
CA ARG A 325 -5.16 2.54 19.25
C ARG A 325 -4.12 1.47 18.93
N SER A 326 -3.10 1.79 18.13
CA SER A 326 -2.02 0.84 17.86
C SER A 326 -1.23 0.44 19.11
N LEU A 327 -1.20 1.28 20.13
CA LEU A 327 -0.54 0.95 21.40
C LEU A 327 -1.23 -0.21 22.14
N SER A 328 -2.57 -0.17 22.24
CA SER A 328 -3.32 -1.26 22.87
C SER A 328 -3.22 -2.56 22.08
N LEU A 329 -3.21 -2.45 20.74
CA LEU A 329 -3.05 -3.61 19.87
C LEU A 329 -1.64 -4.20 19.99
N TYR A 330 -0.62 -3.34 20.03
CA TYR A 330 0.76 -3.76 20.27
C TYR A 330 0.94 -4.38 21.65
N GLU A 331 0.30 -3.86 22.70
CA GLU A 331 0.30 -4.45 24.03
C GLU A 331 -0.16 -5.92 23.99
N SER A 332 -1.26 -6.19 23.30
CA SER A 332 -1.77 -7.55 23.14
C SER A 332 -0.80 -8.48 22.37
N VAL A 333 -0.10 -7.95 21.36
CA VAL A 333 0.96 -8.71 20.65
C VAL A 333 2.13 -8.99 21.60
N VAL A 334 2.55 -8.01 22.42
CA VAL A 334 3.62 -8.17 23.40
C VAL A 334 3.27 -9.24 24.43
N ASP A 335 2.04 -9.21 24.99
CA ASP A 335 1.57 -10.23 25.93
C ASP A 335 1.63 -11.63 25.30
N TYR A 336 1.12 -11.77 24.08
CA TYR A 336 1.20 -13.05 23.37
C TYR A 336 2.65 -13.53 23.21
N LEU A 337 3.58 -12.65 22.82
CA LEU A 337 5.00 -13.00 22.64
C LEU A 337 5.65 -13.40 23.96
N ILE A 338 5.30 -12.74 25.07
CA ILE A 338 5.82 -13.07 26.40
C ILE A 338 5.28 -14.43 26.88
N ASP A 339 3.96 -14.64 26.79
CA ASP A 339 3.28 -15.85 27.25
C ASP A 339 3.70 -17.10 26.48
N ASN A 340 4.05 -16.94 25.21
CA ASN A 340 4.52 -18.01 24.34
C ASN A 340 6.05 -18.16 24.31
N GLY A 341 6.78 -17.50 25.20
CA GLY A 341 8.20 -17.73 25.45
C GLY A 341 9.13 -17.20 24.35
N TYR A 342 8.73 -16.17 23.59
CA TYR A 342 9.62 -15.55 22.61
C TYR A 342 10.81 -14.86 23.27
N ASN A 343 11.97 -14.92 22.59
CA ASN A 343 13.26 -14.45 23.08
C ASN A 343 13.58 -13.03 22.55
N LYS A 344 14.71 -12.46 23.05
CA LYS A 344 15.22 -11.13 22.68
C LYS A 344 14.17 -10.02 22.87
N ARG A 345 13.44 -10.09 23.96
CA ARG A 345 12.35 -9.14 24.31
C ARG A 345 12.79 -7.68 24.33
N TYR A 346 14.08 -7.40 24.50
CA TYR A 346 14.62 -6.04 24.41
C TYR A 346 14.38 -5.38 23.03
N ASN A 347 14.13 -6.17 21.98
CA ASN A 347 13.76 -5.64 20.67
C ASN A 347 12.34 -5.06 20.62
N LEU A 348 11.48 -5.37 21.59
CA LEU A 348 10.15 -4.74 21.74
C LEU A 348 10.22 -3.26 22.13
N ILE A 349 11.38 -2.81 22.63
CA ILE A 349 11.62 -1.40 22.97
C ILE A 349 12.65 -0.74 22.07
N ASN A 350 13.20 -1.49 21.13
CA ASN A 350 14.28 -1.01 20.27
C ASN A 350 13.76 0.14 19.35
N GLY A 351 14.57 1.17 19.20
CA GLY A 351 14.25 2.32 18.36
C GLY A 351 13.46 3.45 19.05
N LEU A 352 12.86 3.22 20.22
CA LEU A 352 12.05 4.26 20.90
C LEU A 352 12.81 5.58 21.14
N GLY A 353 14.11 5.53 21.40
CA GLY A 353 14.95 6.71 21.56
C GLY A 353 15.15 7.53 20.28
N ASN A 354 14.94 6.91 19.12
CA ASN A 354 15.21 7.51 17.81
C ASN A 354 13.97 8.12 17.15
N ILE A 355 12.76 7.82 17.63
CA ILE A 355 11.50 8.29 17.02
C ILE A 355 11.49 9.84 16.85
N LEU A 356 12.08 10.57 17.78
CA LEU A 356 12.14 12.04 17.74
C LEU A 356 13.26 12.60 16.86
N ASN A 357 14.14 11.75 16.35
CA ASN A 357 15.26 12.18 15.49
C ASN A 357 14.82 12.48 14.05
N GLY A 358 13.61 12.11 13.66
CA GLY A 358 13.05 12.42 12.35
C GLY A 358 12.90 13.92 12.09
N ALA A 359 12.67 14.29 10.83
CA ALA A 359 12.48 15.67 10.36
C ALA A 359 11.10 16.26 10.77
N TRP A 360 10.73 16.10 12.03
CA TRP A 360 9.46 16.60 12.57
C TRP A 360 9.59 18.04 13.07
N GLY A 361 8.56 18.84 12.87
CA GLY A 361 8.45 20.14 13.54
C GLY A 361 8.33 19.98 15.08
N VAL A 362 8.69 21.04 15.82
CA VAL A 362 8.70 21.02 17.30
C VAL A 362 7.35 20.58 17.88
N GLU A 363 6.25 21.08 17.36
CA GLU A 363 4.90 20.73 17.80
C GLU A 363 4.61 19.23 17.63
N THR A 364 4.95 18.67 16.46
CA THR A 364 4.76 17.24 16.17
C THR A 364 5.63 16.38 17.09
N LYS A 365 6.90 16.77 17.33
CA LYS A 365 7.79 16.07 18.28
C LYS A 365 7.20 16.02 19.70
N ASN A 366 6.67 17.13 20.18
CA ASN A 366 6.03 17.20 21.49
C ASN A 366 4.76 16.31 21.57
N CYS A 367 3.96 16.30 20.51
CA CYS A 367 2.79 15.44 20.44
C CYS A 367 3.18 13.95 20.37
N LEU A 368 4.19 13.57 19.55
CA LEU A 368 4.73 12.21 19.50
C LEU A 368 5.26 11.77 20.87
N ALA A 369 6.04 12.62 21.53
CA ALA A 369 6.59 12.31 22.85
C ALA A 369 5.49 12.05 23.89
N SER A 370 4.48 12.91 23.98
CA SER A 370 3.47 12.85 25.02
C SER A 370 2.36 11.83 24.75
N ARG A 371 1.93 11.67 23.49
CA ARG A 371 0.76 10.86 23.13
C ARG A 371 1.10 9.45 22.69
N PHE A 372 2.35 9.22 22.26
CA PHE A 372 2.74 7.93 21.71
C PHE A 372 3.94 7.32 22.45
N ILE A 373 5.10 8.02 22.52
CA ILE A 373 6.32 7.43 23.07
C ILE A 373 6.20 7.19 24.57
N LEU A 374 5.71 8.17 25.34
CA LEU A 374 5.57 8.03 26.78
C LEU A 374 4.56 6.95 27.18
N PRO A 375 3.34 6.88 26.60
CA PRO A 375 2.43 5.75 26.80
C PRO A 375 3.02 4.41 26.44
N LEU A 376 3.68 4.29 25.27
CA LEU A 376 4.34 3.07 24.83
C LEU A 376 5.44 2.62 25.80
N ARG A 377 6.30 3.54 26.24
CA ARG A 377 7.33 3.26 27.24
C ARG A 377 6.73 2.79 28.56
N ASN A 378 5.72 3.47 29.05
CA ASN A 378 5.06 3.12 30.31
C ASN A 378 4.42 1.74 30.25
N MET A 379 3.77 1.39 29.16
CA MET A 379 3.21 0.07 28.90
C MET A 379 4.30 -1.00 28.95
N LEU A 380 5.41 -0.81 28.22
CA LEU A 380 6.49 -1.79 28.13
C LEU A 380 7.30 -1.98 29.44
N VAL A 381 7.39 -0.95 30.28
CA VAL A 381 8.05 -1.04 31.62
C VAL A 381 7.24 -1.90 32.59
N GLN A 382 5.93 -2.06 32.36
CA GLN A 382 5.05 -2.87 33.21
C GLN A 382 5.04 -4.36 32.84
N LYS A 383 5.64 -4.74 31.70
CA LYS A 383 5.75 -6.10 31.18
C LYS A 383 7.11 -6.71 31.48
#